data_cd0c6e23920aae75445767640f701c18
#
_entry.id   cd0c6e23920aae75445767640f701c18
#
_cell.length_a   1.000
_cell.length_b   1.000
_cell.length_c   1.000
_cell.angle_alpha   90.00
_cell.angle_beta   90.00
_cell.angle_gamma   90.00
#
_symmetry.space_group_name_H-M   'P 1'
#
loop_
_entity.id
_entity.type
_entity.pdbx_description
1 polymer ?
#
loop_
_entity_poly.entity_id
_entity_poly.type
_entity_poly.pdbx_seq_one_letter_code
_entity_poly.pdbx_strand_id
1 'polypeptide(L)'
;MSKDFDLEFEKLLQESARVAAEFDASEEDKNIDQSQELSERHALRRVQGFSTELQDISEAEYRQLQLERVVLVGVWTEGTIKDAENSLAELKALAETAGSEVLEGLIQRRDKPDPATYIGSGKVVELKQVVMSTGADTVVCDGELSPSQLRQLEDKLKVKVVDRTALILDIFAQHAKSKEGKAQVELAQIAYLLPRLRGWGDSLSRQVGGRAAGGAGIGGRGPGETKIETDRRRIRDKMAKLRREIAEMKISRDTKRQERRRFNIPSVAIAGYTNAGKSSLLNKLTDAGVLVENALFATLDPTVRKTQTSDGRIYTLSDTVGFVRHLPHQLIDAFKSTLEEVSESDLIVHVVDGSHPDPFEQIKAVRLVIDEIGGKDIPEIIAINKVDIADPNVIMEILRKEPNSYAFSVRTGFGVEGLLHAIESSLPRPSVEINVV
;
A
#
# COMPACT_ATOMS: atom_id res chain seq x y z
N MET A 1 -25.91 20.90 -27.42
CA MET A 1 -25.04 20.98 -26.23
C MET A 1 -24.05 19.79 -26.08
N SER A 2 -24.38 18.56 -26.52
CA SER A 2 -23.43 17.41 -26.35
C SER A 2 -22.27 17.40 -27.35
N LYS A 3 -22.52 17.76 -28.63
CA LYS A 3 -21.50 17.67 -29.69
C LYS A 3 -20.38 18.73 -29.61
N ASP A 4 -20.69 19.90 -29.08
CA ASP A 4 -19.73 20.99 -28.96
C ASP A 4 -18.76 20.72 -27.78
N PHE A 5 -19.28 20.11 -26.71
CA PHE A 5 -18.47 19.70 -25.55
C PHE A 5 -17.51 18.56 -25.91
N ASP A 6 -17.98 17.56 -26.67
CA ASP A 6 -17.14 16.43 -27.12
C ASP A 6 -15.99 16.92 -28.04
N LEU A 7 -16.27 17.91 -28.91
CA LEU A 7 -15.26 18.47 -29.82
C LEU A 7 -14.24 19.36 -29.11
N GLU A 8 -14.67 20.09 -28.09
CA GLU A 8 -13.80 20.93 -27.27
C GLU A 8 -12.91 20.08 -26.37
N PHE A 9 -13.44 18.99 -25.83
CA PHE A 9 -12.70 18.02 -25.04
C PHE A 9 -11.64 17.25 -25.87
N GLU A 10 -12.00 16.81 -27.10
CA GLU A 10 -11.00 16.19 -27.99
C GLU A 10 -9.86 17.13 -28.37
N LYS A 11 -10.14 18.42 -28.61
CA LYS A 11 -9.10 19.42 -28.86
C LYS A 11 -8.19 19.61 -27.66
N LEU A 12 -8.74 19.66 -26.45
CA LEU A 12 -8.01 19.81 -25.20
C LEU A 12 -7.12 18.58 -24.93
N LEU A 13 -7.59 17.36 -25.23
CA LEU A 13 -6.79 16.14 -25.13
C LEU A 13 -5.63 16.12 -26.12
N GLN A 14 -5.85 16.57 -27.37
CA GLN A 14 -4.78 16.68 -28.36
C GLN A 14 -3.72 17.70 -27.98
N GLU A 15 -4.14 18.82 -27.36
CA GLU A 15 -3.23 19.85 -26.86
C GLU A 15 -2.44 19.34 -25.65
N SER A 16 -3.06 18.59 -24.74
CA SER A 16 -2.40 17.93 -23.62
C SER A 16 -1.34 16.91 -24.08
N ALA A 17 -1.67 16.10 -25.07
CA ALA A 17 -0.73 15.11 -25.65
C ALA A 17 0.47 15.79 -26.32
N ARG A 18 0.27 16.95 -26.95
CA ARG A 18 1.35 17.73 -27.57
C ARG A 18 2.29 18.34 -26.52
N VAL A 19 1.73 18.89 -25.44
CA VAL A 19 2.48 19.44 -24.31
C VAL A 19 3.26 18.33 -23.59
N ALA A 20 2.68 17.13 -23.47
CA ALA A 20 3.36 15.96 -22.88
C ALA A 20 4.60 15.54 -23.71
N ALA A 21 4.46 15.52 -25.04
CA ALA A 21 5.57 15.18 -25.93
C ALA A 21 6.72 16.20 -25.89
N GLU A 22 6.40 17.50 -25.74
CA GLU A 22 7.39 18.57 -25.56
C GLU A 22 8.09 18.49 -24.19
N PHE A 23 7.37 18.01 -23.16
CA PHE A 23 7.91 17.85 -21.81
C PHE A 23 8.86 16.67 -21.71
N ASP A 24 8.53 15.52 -22.35
CA ASP A 24 9.39 14.33 -22.40
C ASP A 24 10.75 14.61 -23.03
N ALA A 25 10.78 15.42 -24.10
CA ALA A 25 12.03 15.81 -24.75
C ALA A 25 12.95 16.69 -23.88
N SER A 26 12.37 17.36 -22.85
CA SER A 26 13.12 18.21 -21.90
C SER A 26 13.55 17.47 -20.63
N GLU A 27 12.98 16.32 -20.32
CA GLU A 27 13.31 15.52 -19.13
C GLU A 27 14.35 14.42 -19.41
N GLU A 28 14.54 13.99 -20.66
CA GLU A 28 15.57 12.98 -20.97
C GLU A 28 16.97 13.45 -20.58
N ASP A 29 17.29 14.73 -20.73
CA ASP A 29 18.59 15.29 -20.33
C ASP A 29 18.78 15.44 -18.81
N LYS A 30 17.69 15.57 -18.04
CA LYS A 30 17.76 15.68 -16.56
C LYS A 30 17.76 14.32 -15.84
N ASN A 31 17.21 13.29 -16.46
CA ASN A 31 17.17 11.95 -15.88
C ASN A 31 18.51 11.22 -15.89
N ILE A 32 19.43 11.59 -16.79
CA ILE A 32 20.75 10.97 -16.86
C ILE A 32 21.61 11.33 -15.65
N ASP A 33 21.53 12.57 -15.18
CA ASP A 33 22.29 13.05 -14.01
C ASP A 33 21.71 12.51 -12.68
N GLN A 34 20.39 12.41 -12.55
CA GLN A 34 19.74 11.88 -11.34
C GLN A 34 19.89 10.37 -11.20
N SER A 35 19.93 9.61 -12.29
CA SER A 35 20.16 8.18 -12.26
C SER A 35 21.59 7.81 -11.86
N GLN A 36 22.57 8.64 -12.20
CA GLN A 36 23.96 8.47 -11.76
C GLN A 36 24.13 8.80 -10.28
N GLU A 37 23.54 9.89 -9.76
CA GLU A 37 23.54 10.21 -8.33
C GLU A 37 22.81 9.17 -7.46
N LEU A 38 21.72 8.59 -7.96
CA LEU A 38 20.99 7.52 -7.26
C LEU A 38 21.78 6.21 -7.26
N SER A 39 22.48 5.86 -8.34
CA SER A 39 23.34 4.67 -8.39
C SER A 39 24.55 4.81 -7.48
N GLU A 40 25.16 5.99 -7.35
CA GLU A 40 26.25 6.26 -6.41
C GLU A 40 25.81 6.23 -4.94
N ARG A 41 24.59 6.72 -4.61
CA ARG A 41 24.00 6.61 -3.26
C ARG A 41 23.66 5.17 -2.89
N HIS A 42 23.26 4.32 -3.82
CA HIS A 42 23.05 2.89 -3.59
C HIS A 42 24.38 2.11 -3.48
N ALA A 43 25.40 2.49 -4.21
CA ALA A 43 26.72 1.86 -4.17
C ALA A 43 27.42 2.08 -2.81
N LEU A 44 27.21 3.19 -2.13
CA LEU A 44 27.82 3.51 -0.83
C LEU A 44 27.19 2.77 0.37
N ARG A 45 26.15 1.95 0.18
CA ARG A 45 25.52 1.15 1.25
C ARG A 45 25.94 -0.31 1.31
N ARG A 46 26.86 -0.76 0.45
CA ARG A 46 27.49 -2.08 0.54
C ARG A 46 28.81 -1.99 1.28
N VAL A 47 28.79 -1.83 2.58
CA VAL A 47 29.91 -2.27 3.41
C VAL A 47 29.60 -3.70 3.87
N GLN A 48 30.07 -4.67 3.11
CA GLN A 48 30.20 -6.05 3.58
C GLN A 48 31.28 -6.10 4.65
N GLY A 49 30.94 -6.71 5.79
CA GLY A 49 31.91 -7.21 6.73
C GLY A 49 32.14 -6.36 7.97
N PHE A 50 31.19 -6.43 8.90
CA PHE A 50 31.49 -6.47 10.34
C PHE A 50 30.54 -7.50 10.96
N SER A 51 30.98 -8.76 10.83
CA SER A 51 30.48 -9.83 11.66
C SER A 51 31.52 -10.00 12.77
N THR A 52 31.18 -9.63 13.96
CA THR A 52 31.73 -10.25 15.17
C THR A 52 30.71 -10.18 16.28
N GLU A 53 30.52 -11.37 16.86
CA GLU A 53 29.96 -11.68 18.16
C GLU A 53 28.47 -11.88 18.28
N LEU A 54 28.19 -13.13 18.57
CA LEU A 54 27.06 -13.69 19.32
C LEU A 54 26.35 -12.66 20.19
N GLN A 55 25.35 -11.98 19.61
CA GLN A 55 24.37 -11.29 20.39
C GLN A 55 23.14 -12.17 20.55
N ASP A 56 22.70 -12.24 21.79
CA ASP A 56 21.58 -12.97 22.34
C ASP A 56 20.44 -13.17 21.35
N ILE A 57 20.06 -14.43 21.12
CA ILE A 57 18.92 -14.87 20.33
C ILE A 57 17.61 -14.57 21.11
N SER A 58 17.44 -13.35 21.59
CA SER A 58 16.25 -12.90 22.30
C SER A 58 15.42 -11.87 21.55
N GLU A 59 15.94 -11.32 20.47
CA GLU A 59 15.17 -10.55 19.51
C GLU A 59 14.85 -11.49 18.34
N ALA A 60 13.56 -11.69 18.07
CA ALA A 60 13.13 -12.23 16.80
C ALA A 60 13.63 -11.22 15.75
N GLU A 61 14.82 -11.46 15.23
CA GLU A 61 15.35 -10.70 14.11
C GLU A 61 14.31 -10.84 12.98
N TYR A 62 13.57 -9.80 12.78
CA TYR A 62 12.84 -9.57 11.57
C TYR A 62 13.90 -9.47 10.48
N ARG A 63 14.28 -10.62 9.91
CA ARG A 63 15.07 -10.63 8.68
C ARG A 63 14.23 -9.87 7.66
N GLN A 64 14.69 -8.67 7.30
CA GLN A 64 14.20 -8.01 6.11
C GLN A 64 14.20 -9.07 5.01
N LEU A 65 13.02 -9.28 4.43
CA LEU A 65 12.84 -10.17 3.31
C LEU A 65 13.68 -9.62 2.14
N GLN A 66 14.94 -10.01 2.04
CA GLN A 66 15.70 -9.79 0.82
C GLN A 66 15.14 -10.74 -0.21
N LEU A 67 14.10 -10.28 -0.90
CA LEU A 67 13.48 -10.99 -2.01
C LEU A 67 14.32 -10.70 -3.24
N GLU A 68 15.32 -11.52 -3.52
CA GLU A 68 16.20 -11.27 -4.65
C GLU A 68 15.54 -11.69 -5.96
N ARG A 69 15.06 -12.95 -6.08
CA ARG A 69 14.50 -13.51 -7.32
C ARG A 69 13.20 -14.26 -7.03
N VAL A 70 12.10 -13.82 -7.61
CA VAL A 70 10.78 -14.32 -7.22
C VAL A 70 9.98 -14.89 -8.39
N VAL A 71 9.17 -15.92 -8.08
CA VAL A 71 8.11 -16.43 -8.95
C VAL A 71 6.76 -16.08 -8.30
N LEU A 72 5.84 -15.53 -9.09
CA LEU A 72 4.52 -15.13 -8.63
C LEU A 72 3.51 -16.24 -8.88
N VAL A 73 2.55 -16.39 -7.95
CA VAL A 73 1.47 -17.39 -8.06
C VAL A 73 0.14 -16.78 -7.67
N GLY A 74 -0.83 -16.84 -8.58
CA GLY A 74 -2.20 -16.38 -8.34
C GLY A 74 -3.23 -17.51 -8.46
N VAL A 75 -4.25 -17.45 -7.61
CA VAL A 75 -5.48 -18.25 -7.73
C VAL A 75 -6.63 -17.29 -7.89
N TRP A 76 -7.40 -17.41 -8.98
CA TRP A 76 -8.62 -16.62 -9.11
C TRP A 76 -9.86 -17.50 -9.05
N THR A 77 -10.85 -17.02 -8.34
CA THR A 77 -12.10 -17.75 -8.07
C THR A 77 -13.27 -17.16 -8.85
N GLU A 78 -13.26 -15.86 -9.04
CA GLU A 78 -14.31 -15.07 -9.70
C GLU A 78 -13.72 -14.15 -10.76
N GLY A 79 -14.58 -13.66 -11.65
CA GLY A 79 -14.16 -12.76 -12.73
C GLY A 79 -13.55 -13.46 -13.93
N THR A 80 -12.85 -12.69 -14.76
CA THR A 80 -12.24 -13.12 -16.01
C THR A 80 -10.76 -13.45 -15.84
N ILE A 81 -10.18 -14.10 -16.85
CA ILE A 81 -8.72 -14.31 -16.89
C ILE A 81 -7.95 -12.98 -16.88
N LYS A 82 -8.52 -11.95 -17.49
CA LYS A 82 -7.93 -10.60 -17.52
C LYS A 82 -7.86 -9.97 -16.13
N ASP A 83 -8.86 -10.21 -15.28
CA ASP A 83 -8.84 -9.74 -13.89
C ASP A 83 -7.74 -10.42 -13.08
N ALA A 84 -7.50 -11.72 -13.35
CA ALA A 84 -6.40 -12.46 -12.72
C ALA A 84 -5.03 -11.98 -13.20
N GLU A 85 -4.89 -11.70 -14.51
CA GLU A 85 -3.67 -11.13 -15.08
C GLU A 85 -3.40 -9.73 -14.51
N ASN A 86 -4.42 -8.88 -14.36
CA ASN A 86 -4.30 -7.56 -13.73
C ASN A 86 -3.88 -7.68 -12.26
N SER A 87 -4.43 -8.63 -11.50
CA SER A 87 -4.03 -8.88 -10.11
C SER A 87 -2.57 -9.32 -10.02
N LEU A 88 -2.15 -10.21 -10.92
CA LEU A 88 -0.76 -10.66 -10.95
C LEU A 88 0.21 -9.56 -11.39
N ALA A 89 -0.22 -8.66 -12.28
CA ALA A 89 0.56 -7.48 -12.68
C ALA A 89 0.72 -6.50 -11.50
N GLU A 90 -0.32 -6.33 -10.69
CA GLU A 90 -0.22 -5.54 -9.46
C GLU A 90 0.72 -6.20 -8.44
N LEU A 91 0.64 -7.53 -8.26
CA LEU A 91 1.56 -8.27 -7.40
C LEU A 91 3.02 -8.14 -7.87
N LYS A 92 3.24 -8.13 -9.20
CA LYS A 92 4.55 -7.88 -9.79
C LYS A 92 5.07 -6.50 -9.38
N ALA A 93 4.27 -5.46 -9.54
CA ALA A 93 4.65 -4.10 -9.15
C ALA A 93 4.93 -3.97 -7.64
N LEU A 94 4.19 -4.70 -6.80
CA LEU A 94 4.46 -4.80 -5.36
C LEU A 94 5.83 -5.47 -5.09
N ALA A 95 6.12 -6.60 -5.74
CA ALA A 95 7.37 -7.31 -5.58
C ALA A 95 8.58 -6.47 -6.05
N GLU A 96 8.46 -5.80 -7.18
CA GLU A 96 9.47 -4.86 -7.69
C GLU A 96 9.69 -3.68 -6.73
N THR A 97 8.63 -3.14 -6.15
CA THR A 97 8.71 -2.09 -5.11
C THR A 97 9.45 -2.57 -3.86
N ALA A 98 9.28 -3.84 -3.49
CA ALA A 98 10.04 -4.46 -2.40
C ALA A 98 11.51 -4.74 -2.73
N GLY A 99 11.93 -4.48 -3.97
CA GLY A 99 13.31 -4.69 -4.45
C GLY A 99 13.58 -6.08 -5.02
N SER A 100 12.53 -6.82 -5.40
CA SER A 100 12.64 -8.17 -5.97
C SER A 100 12.67 -8.14 -7.49
N GLU A 101 13.39 -9.09 -8.10
CA GLU A 101 13.34 -9.38 -9.53
C GLU A 101 12.28 -10.46 -9.80
N VAL A 102 11.25 -10.13 -10.57
CA VAL A 102 10.19 -11.08 -10.92
C VAL A 102 10.58 -11.84 -12.18
N LEU A 103 10.73 -13.15 -12.03
CA LEU A 103 11.17 -14.04 -13.13
C LEU A 103 10.01 -14.58 -13.94
N GLU A 104 8.95 -15.05 -13.27
CA GLU A 104 7.80 -15.68 -13.91
C GLU A 104 6.55 -15.54 -13.06
N GLY A 105 5.36 -15.67 -13.70
CA GLY A 105 4.07 -15.65 -13.05
C GLY A 105 3.17 -16.80 -13.48
N LEU A 106 2.52 -17.46 -12.53
CA LEU A 106 1.61 -18.58 -12.74
C LEU A 106 0.24 -18.23 -12.19
N ILE A 107 -0.83 -18.53 -12.94
CA ILE A 107 -2.21 -18.37 -12.47
C ILE A 107 -2.98 -19.69 -12.58
N GLN A 108 -3.87 -19.92 -11.62
CA GLN A 108 -4.75 -21.07 -11.62
C GLN A 108 -6.19 -20.67 -11.36
N ARG A 109 -7.14 -21.13 -12.19
CA ARG A 109 -8.57 -21.01 -11.88
C ARG A 109 -9.00 -22.12 -10.94
N ARG A 110 -9.71 -21.74 -9.88
CA ARG A 110 -10.36 -22.68 -8.93
C ARG A 110 -11.61 -22.04 -8.35
N ASP A 111 -12.56 -22.86 -7.92
CA ASP A 111 -13.73 -22.36 -7.19
C ASP A 111 -13.38 -21.85 -5.78
N LYS A 112 -12.35 -22.45 -5.18
CA LYS A 112 -11.77 -22.03 -3.88
C LYS A 112 -10.29 -22.36 -3.85
N PRO A 113 -9.46 -21.57 -3.16
CA PRO A 113 -8.06 -21.92 -2.89
C PRO A 113 -7.97 -23.29 -2.22
N ASP A 114 -6.93 -24.06 -2.55
CA ASP A 114 -6.70 -25.35 -1.92
C ASP A 114 -6.41 -25.17 -0.42
N PRO A 115 -7.11 -25.90 0.47
CA PRO A 115 -6.93 -25.73 1.92
C PRO A 115 -5.55 -26.13 2.42
N ALA A 116 -4.84 -26.99 1.68
CA ALA A 116 -3.52 -27.47 2.06
C ALA A 116 -2.38 -26.65 1.46
N THR A 117 -2.49 -26.33 0.18
CA THR A 117 -1.38 -25.75 -0.60
C THR A 117 -1.74 -24.49 -1.40
N TYR A 118 -2.91 -23.88 -1.13
CA TYR A 118 -3.40 -22.68 -1.85
C TYR A 118 -3.68 -22.97 -3.35
N ILE A 119 -2.74 -23.56 -4.08
CA ILE A 119 -2.88 -24.05 -5.47
C ILE A 119 -3.05 -25.56 -5.49
N GLY A 120 -3.62 -26.12 -6.57
CA GLY A 120 -3.81 -27.57 -6.70
C GLY A 120 -2.48 -28.33 -6.74
N SER A 121 -2.50 -29.61 -6.32
CA SER A 121 -1.31 -30.46 -6.21
C SER A 121 -0.51 -30.58 -7.52
N GLY A 122 -1.17 -30.69 -8.66
CA GLY A 122 -0.50 -30.70 -9.97
C GLY A 122 0.22 -29.36 -10.27
N LYS A 123 -0.39 -28.23 -9.87
CA LYS A 123 0.22 -26.91 -10.05
C LYS A 123 1.40 -26.67 -9.11
N VAL A 124 1.41 -27.30 -7.93
CA VAL A 124 2.59 -27.29 -7.04
C VAL A 124 3.79 -27.96 -7.70
N VAL A 125 3.57 -29.05 -8.44
CA VAL A 125 4.66 -29.74 -9.16
C VAL A 125 5.18 -28.87 -10.29
N GLU A 126 4.30 -28.24 -11.06
CA GLU A 126 4.67 -27.31 -12.14
C GLU A 126 5.43 -26.10 -11.56
N LEU A 127 4.91 -25.47 -10.49
CA LEU A 127 5.58 -24.39 -9.80
C LEU A 127 6.98 -24.76 -9.31
N LYS A 128 7.14 -25.98 -8.77
CA LYS A 128 8.46 -26.47 -8.35
C LYS A 128 9.42 -26.59 -9.52
N GLN A 129 8.96 -27.05 -10.67
CA GLN A 129 9.79 -27.11 -11.90
C GLN A 129 10.21 -25.70 -12.36
N VAL A 130 9.28 -24.74 -12.32
CA VAL A 130 9.56 -23.35 -12.66
C VAL A 130 10.59 -22.75 -11.69
N VAL A 131 10.42 -22.92 -10.38
CA VAL A 131 11.39 -22.45 -9.37
C VAL A 131 12.77 -23.06 -9.61
N MET A 132 12.85 -24.34 -9.92
CA MET A 132 14.14 -25.00 -10.18
C MET A 132 14.77 -24.53 -11.50
N SER A 133 14.01 -24.32 -12.57
CA SER A 133 14.52 -23.90 -13.89
C SER A 133 14.93 -22.44 -13.90
N THR A 134 14.20 -21.57 -13.21
CA THR A 134 14.49 -20.13 -13.12
C THR A 134 15.54 -19.80 -12.05
N GLY A 135 15.76 -20.71 -11.08
CA GLY A 135 16.61 -20.48 -9.93
C GLY A 135 16.04 -19.41 -9.00
N ALA A 136 14.72 -19.35 -8.83
CA ALA A 136 14.07 -18.43 -7.93
C ALA A 136 14.32 -18.80 -6.45
N ASP A 137 14.51 -17.80 -5.59
CA ASP A 137 14.78 -17.98 -4.17
C ASP A 137 13.49 -17.96 -3.35
N THR A 138 12.45 -17.32 -3.90
CA THR A 138 11.19 -17.07 -3.19
C THR A 138 9.99 -17.21 -4.13
N VAL A 139 8.88 -17.69 -3.60
CA VAL A 139 7.57 -17.70 -4.26
C VAL A 139 6.65 -16.71 -3.57
N VAL A 140 6.02 -15.82 -4.33
CA VAL A 140 5.05 -14.84 -3.81
C VAL A 140 3.64 -15.23 -4.27
N CYS A 141 2.72 -15.41 -3.31
CA CYS A 141 1.33 -15.80 -3.57
C CYS A 141 0.40 -14.58 -3.56
N ASP A 142 -0.48 -14.49 -4.58
CA ASP A 142 -1.47 -13.43 -4.72
C ASP A 142 -2.72 -13.68 -3.85
N GLY A 143 -2.53 -13.74 -2.55
CA GLY A 143 -3.59 -13.97 -1.58
C GLY A 143 -3.00 -14.17 -0.20
N GLU A 144 -3.85 -14.14 0.82
CA GLU A 144 -3.44 -14.45 2.19
C GLU A 144 -3.34 -15.97 2.39
N LEU A 145 -2.21 -16.42 2.90
CA LEU A 145 -1.98 -17.82 3.22
C LEU A 145 -2.23 -18.11 4.69
N SER A 146 -2.94 -19.21 4.97
CA SER A 146 -2.96 -19.74 6.32
C SER A 146 -1.58 -20.25 6.73
N PRO A 147 -1.25 -20.30 8.03
CA PRO A 147 0.03 -20.83 8.51
C PRO A 147 0.31 -22.28 8.06
N SER A 148 -0.73 -23.08 7.83
CA SER A 148 -0.61 -24.44 7.32
C SER A 148 -0.29 -24.49 5.83
N GLN A 149 -0.95 -23.65 5.02
CA GLN A 149 -0.68 -23.55 3.58
C GLN A 149 0.74 -23.09 3.31
N LEU A 150 1.18 -22.04 4.02
CA LEU A 150 2.53 -21.50 3.90
C LEU A 150 3.58 -22.62 4.12
N ARG A 151 3.50 -23.37 5.23
CA ARG A 151 4.44 -24.45 5.53
C ARG A 151 4.42 -25.57 4.50
N GLN A 152 3.22 -26.00 4.10
CA GLN A 152 3.11 -27.09 3.13
C GLN A 152 3.67 -26.70 1.77
N LEU A 153 3.53 -25.44 1.37
CA LEU A 153 4.17 -24.92 0.17
C LEU A 153 5.70 -24.88 0.31
N GLU A 154 6.23 -24.33 1.39
CA GLU A 154 7.68 -24.32 1.66
C GLU A 154 8.27 -25.72 1.71
N ASP A 155 7.58 -26.67 2.36
CA ASP A 155 8.01 -28.06 2.44
C ASP A 155 8.08 -28.75 1.06
N LYS A 156 7.16 -28.43 0.16
CA LYS A 156 7.11 -29.03 -1.19
C LYS A 156 8.04 -28.33 -2.16
N LEU A 157 8.12 -27.01 -2.10
CA LEU A 157 8.90 -26.19 -3.03
C LEU A 157 10.37 -26.13 -2.64
N LYS A 158 10.68 -26.18 -1.34
CA LYS A 158 12.03 -26.05 -0.75
C LYS A 158 12.65 -24.66 -0.95
N VAL A 159 11.82 -23.67 -1.18
CA VAL A 159 12.15 -22.23 -1.22
C VAL A 159 11.21 -21.49 -0.28
N LYS A 160 11.54 -20.25 0.05
CA LYS A 160 10.72 -19.39 0.86
C LYS A 160 9.41 -19.08 0.15
N VAL A 161 8.32 -19.00 0.91
CA VAL A 161 7.01 -18.61 0.42
C VAL A 161 6.54 -17.39 1.19
N VAL A 162 6.07 -16.40 0.45
CA VAL A 162 5.57 -15.13 0.98
C VAL A 162 4.16 -14.91 0.44
N ASP A 163 3.26 -14.44 1.23
CA ASP A 163 1.93 -14.03 0.76
C ASP A 163 1.87 -12.51 0.52
N ARG A 164 0.80 -12.07 -0.15
CA ARG A 164 0.57 -10.66 -0.47
C ARG A 164 0.62 -9.76 0.77
N THR A 165 0.09 -10.24 1.91
CA THR A 165 0.08 -9.49 3.17
C THR A 165 1.48 -9.25 3.71
N ALA A 166 2.32 -10.29 3.72
CA ALA A 166 3.72 -10.17 4.17
C ALA A 166 4.52 -9.23 3.26
N LEU A 167 4.30 -9.31 1.93
CA LEU A 167 4.95 -8.45 0.96
C LEU A 167 4.60 -6.97 1.19
N ILE A 168 3.32 -6.65 1.39
CA ILE A 168 2.87 -5.28 1.69
C ILE A 168 3.46 -4.78 3.01
N LEU A 169 3.49 -5.64 4.05
CA LEU A 169 4.11 -5.29 5.33
C LEU A 169 5.60 -5.00 5.22
N ASP A 170 6.30 -5.69 4.33
CA ASP A 170 7.71 -5.42 4.08
C ASP A 170 7.93 -4.07 3.38
N ILE A 171 7.13 -3.77 2.34
CA ILE A 171 7.13 -2.47 1.69
C ILE A 171 6.85 -1.35 2.71
N PHE A 172 5.88 -1.54 3.58
CA PHE A 172 5.57 -0.56 4.63
C PHE A 172 6.72 -0.37 5.62
N ALA A 173 7.42 -1.43 5.99
CA ALA A 173 8.58 -1.34 6.87
C ALA A 173 9.73 -0.53 6.25
N GLN A 174 9.89 -0.62 4.93
CA GLN A 174 10.89 0.16 4.19
C GLN A 174 10.51 1.64 4.08
N HIS A 175 9.22 1.96 3.94
CA HIS A 175 8.73 3.32 3.71
C HIS A 175 8.33 4.09 4.98
N ALA A 176 8.14 3.43 6.12
CA ALA A 176 7.80 4.08 7.39
C ALA A 176 8.95 4.98 7.89
N LYS A 177 8.73 6.30 7.89
CA LYS A 177 9.71 7.32 8.32
C LYS A 177 9.40 7.83 9.73
N SER A 178 8.12 8.04 10.05
CA SER A 178 7.69 8.55 11.35
C SER A 178 7.81 7.50 12.46
N LYS A 179 7.90 7.96 13.71
CA LYS A 179 7.86 7.06 14.88
C LYS A 179 6.54 6.30 14.95
N GLU A 180 5.44 6.97 14.59
CA GLU A 180 4.12 6.37 14.60
C GLU A 180 3.97 5.32 13.51
N GLY A 181 4.32 5.65 12.25
CA GLY A 181 4.30 4.71 11.13
C GLY A 181 5.14 3.47 11.43
N LYS A 182 6.35 3.62 11.99
CA LYS A 182 7.19 2.49 12.41
C LYS A 182 6.52 1.63 13.48
N ALA A 183 5.93 2.24 14.50
CA ALA A 183 5.22 1.50 15.56
C ALA A 183 3.99 0.75 15.03
N GLN A 184 3.25 1.34 14.10
CA GLN A 184 2.09 0.72 13.45
C GLN A 184 2.51 -0.46 12.58
N VAL A 185 3.53 -0.29 11.73
CA VAL A 185 4.06 -1.36 10.89
C VAL A 185 4.56 -2.51 11.76
N GLU A 186 5.34 -2.23 12.79
CA GLU A 186 5.86 -3.24 13.71
C GLU A 186 4.73 -4.00 14.43
N LEU A 187 3.69 -3.29 14.87
CA LEU A 187 2.50 -3.91 15.47
C LEU A 187 1.78 -4.83 14.48
N ALA A 188 1.59 -4.39 13.22
CA ALA A 188 0.96 -5.19 12.16
C ALA A 188 1.80 -6.43 11.81
N GLN A 189 3.10 -6.27 11.70
CA GLN A 189 4.03 -7.36 11.44
C GLN A 189 3.97 -8.42 12.55
N ILE A 190 3.99 -8.01 13.81
CA ILE A 190 3.89 -8.91 14.96
C ILE A 190 2.52 -9.60 14.96
N ALA A 191 1.44 -8.90 14.67
CA ALA A 191 0.08 -9.46 14.61
C ALA A 191 -0.02 -10.53 13.50
N TYR A 192 0.58 -10.29 12.34
CA TYR A 192 0.65 -11.23 11.23
C TYR A 192 1.48 -12.49 11.57
N LEU A 193 2.61 -12.32 12.25
CA LEU A 193 3.52 -13.42 12.60
C LEU A 193 3.01 -14.30 13.74
N LEU A 194 2.34 -13.71 14.73
CA LEU A 194 1.95 -14.39 15.97
C LEU A 194 1.16 -15.70 15.73
N PRO A 195 0.17 -15.79 14.81
CA PRO A 195 -0.49 -17.04 14.48
C PRO A 195 0.44 -18.05 13.80
N ARG A 196 1.42 -17.55 13.03
CA ARG A 196 2.36 -18.36 12.24
C ARG A 196 3.44 -19.01 13.09
N LEU A 197 3.75 -18.45 14.27
CA LEU A 197 4.66 -19.03 15.27
C LEU A 197 4.07 -20.28 15.99
N ARG A 198 2.77 -20.52 15.92
CA ARG A 198 2.10 -21.63 16.63
C ARG A 198 2.50 -23.03 16.20
N GLY A 199 3.23 -23.20 15.13
CA GLY A 199 3.57 -24.53 14.65
C GLY A 199 5.05 -24.91 14.70
N TRP A 200 5.90 -23.99 15.07
CA TRP A 200 7.34 -24.29 15.22
C TRP A 200 7.62 -25.14 16.47
N GLY A 201 6.80 -25.00 17.50
CA GLY A 201 6.94 -25.79 18.73
C GLY A 201 6.63 -27.27 18.57
N ASP A 202 5.69 -27.64 17.72
CA ASP A 202 5.32 -29.03 17.50
C ASP A 202 6.38 -29.82 16.73
N SER A 203 7.16 -29.16 15.86
CA SER A 203 8.27 -29.81 15.15
C SER A 203 9.51 -29.99 16.05
N LEU A 204 9.82 -29.03 16.91
CA LEU A 204 10.91 -29.12 17.88
C LEU A 204 10.60 -30.12 19.01
N SER A 205 9.35 -30.18 19.47
CA SER A 205 8.89 -31.16 20.46
C SER A 205 9.00 -32.61 19.96
N ARG A 206 8.72 -32.88 18.68
CA ARG A 206 8.89 -34.19 18.07
C ARG A 206 10.36 -34.61 17.88
N GLN A 207 11.25 -33.65 17.64
CA GLN A 207 12.70 -33.93 17.53
C GLN A 207 13.37 -34.25 18.87
N VAL A 208 12.88 -33.66 19.96
CA VAL A 208 13.41 -33.91 21.32
C VAL A 208 12.76 -35.12 21.98
N GLY A 209 11.54 -35.50 21.57
CA GLY A 209 10.82 -36.67 22.13
C GLY A 209 11.33 -38.05 21.70
N GLY A 210 12.33 -38.11 20.82
CA GLY A 210 12.86 -39.40 20.26
C GLY A 210 13.87 -40.14 21.13
N ARG A 211 14.30 -39.66 22.29
CA ARG A 211 15.24 -40.36 23.17
C ARG A 211 15.06 -39.99 24.64
N ALA A 212 14.08 -40.57 25.29
CA ALA A 212 14.15 -40.87 26.71
C ALA A 212 13.06 -41.91 27.07
N ALA A 213 13.35 -43.16 26.81
CA ALA A 213 12.69 -44.26 27.51
C ALA A 213 13.27 -44.31 28.93
N GLY A 214 12.45 -44.02 29.92
CA GLY A 214 12.77 -44.29 31.31
C GLY A 214 12.58 -43.10 32.26
N GLY A 215 11.41 -42.99 32.88
CA GLY A 215 11.19 -42.06 33.99
C GLY A 215 9.78 -41.55 34.10
N ALA A 216 8.96 -42.21 34.92
CA ALA A 216 7.61 -41.79 35.26
C ALA A 216 7.60 -40.38 35.90
N GLY A 217 6.98 -39.44 35.23
CA GLY A 217 6.71 -38.11 35.76
C GLY A 217 5.56 -37.47 35.01
N ILE A 218 4.33 -37.58 35.56
CA ILE A 218 3.14 -36.91 35.06
C ILE A 218 3.33 -35.42 35.21
N GLY A 219 3.44 -34.68 34.08
CA GLY A 219 3.32 -33.19 34.07
C GLY A 219 4.55 -32.37 33.70
N GLY A 220 5.61 -32.97 33.16
CA GLY A 220 6.77 -32.20 32.68
C GLY A 220 6.48 -31.50 31.32
N ARG A 221 6.16 -30.22 31.30
CA ARG A 221 6.27 -29.39 30.09
C ARG A 221 7.69 -29.46 29.58
N GLY A 222 7.92 -29.91 28.35
CA GLY A 222 9.25 -30.00 27.77
C GLY A 222 9.93 -28.61 27.69
N PRO A 223 11.26 -28.53 27.74
CA PRO A 223 11.99 -27.23 27.72
C PRO A 223 11.70 -26.38 26.47
N GLY A 224 11.19 -27.01 25.40
CA GLY A 224 10.73 -26.29 24.20
C GLY A 224 9.38 -25.57 24.37
N GLU A 225 8.42 -26.15 25.11
CA GLU A 225 7.14 -25.51 25.38
C GLU A 225 7.29 -24.27 26.25
N THR A 226 8.12 -24.31 27.27
CA THR A 226 8.38 -23.14 28.14
C THR A 226 9.06 -22.00 27.39
N LYS A 227 9.95 -22.28 26.46
CA LYS A 227 10.60 -21.25 25.64
C LYS A 227 9.61 -20.54 24.72
N ILE A 228 8.77 -21.31 24.02
CA ILE A 228 7.72 -20.76 23.13
C ILE A 228 6.69 -19.94 23.91
N GLU A 229 6.28 -20.39 25.09
CA GLU A 229 5.34 -19.68 25.93
C GLU A 229 5.94 -18.34 26.44
N THR A 230 7.22 -18.34 26.77
CA THR A 230 7.98 -17.15 27.16
C THR A 230 8.11 -16.16 25.99
N ASP A 231 8.44 -16.64 24.80
CA ASP A 231 8.54 -15.81 23.61
C ASP A 231 7.20 -15.20 23.21
N ARG A 232 6.11 -15.98 23.30
CA ARG A 232 4.75 -15.45 23.10
C ARG A 232 4.37 -14.37 24.12
N ARG A 233 4.77 -14.54 25.37
CA ARG A 233 4.52 -13.53 26.40
C ARG A 233 5.27 -12.24 26.07
N ARG A 234 6.55 -12.32 25.74
CA ARG A 234 7.36 -11.18 25.31
C ARG A 234 6.77 -10.45 24.12
N ILE A 235 6.31 -11.22 23.11
CA ILE A 235 5.63 -10.67 21.92
C ILE A 235 4.35 -9.93 22.30
N ARG A 236 3.51 -10.51 23.17
CA ARG A 236 2.29 -9.84 23.63
C ARG A 236 2.58 -8.58 24.45
N ASP A 237 3.60 -8.61 25.29
CA ASP A 237 4.05 -7.45 26.07
C ASP A 237 4.54 -6.34 25.14
N LYS A 238 5.30 -6.69 24.07
CA LYS A 238 5.74 -5.77 23.02
C LYS A 238 4.54 -5.17 22.27
N MET A 239 3.57 -5.98 21.86
CA MET A 239 2.33 -5.48 21.24
C MET A 239 1.57 -4.52 22.15
N ALA A 240 1.45 -4.83 23.45
CA ALA A 240 0.78 -3.97 24.41
C ALA A 240 1.52 -2.63 24.61
N LYS A 241 2.84 -2.64 24.56
CA LYS A 241 3.67 -1.44 24.59
C LYS A 241 3.45 -0.57 23.36
N LEU A 242 3.56 -1.16 22.16
CA LEU A 242 3.35 -0.46 20.88
C LEU A 242 1.94 0.17 20.81
N ARG A 243 0.90 -0.55 21.23
CA ARG A 243 -0.46 0.00 21.27
C ARG A 243 -0.58 1.22 22.17
N ARG A 244 0.11 1.23 23.33
CA ARG A 244 0.13 2.41 24.21
C ARG A 244 0.85 3.58 23.58
N GLU A 245 2.00 3.35 22.97
CA GLU A 245 2.77 4.38 22.27
C GLU A 245 1.95 5.02 21.11
N ILE A 246 1.26 4.21 20.30
CA ILE A 246 0.36 4.68 19.25
C ILE A 246 -0.79 5.51 19.83
N ALA A 247 -1.40 5.05 20.94
CA ALA A 247 -2.49 5.78 21.60
C ALA A 247 -2.03 7.14 22.15
N GLU A 248 -0.83 7.24 22.72
CA GLU A 248 -0.25 8.51 23.19
C GLU A 248 0.00 9.48 22.02
N MET A 249 0.52 8.98 20.89
CA MET A 249 0.72 9.80 19.68
C MET A 249 -0.61 10.29 19.09
N LYS A 250 -1.69 9.48 19.18
CA LYS A 250 -3.04 9.87 18.76
C LYS A 250 -3.53 11.12 19.51
N ILE A 251 -3.35 11.18 20.83
CA ILE A 251 -3.77 12.34 21.65
C ILE A 251 -3.16 13.65 21.12
N SER A 252 -1.88 13.62 20.76
CA SER A 252 -1.19 14.79 20.19
C SER A 252 -1.77 15.24 18.85
N ARG A 253 -2.19 14.28 18.00
CA ARG A 253 -2.84 14.59 16.72
C ARG A 253 -4.24 15.16 16.92
N ASP A 254 -5.02 14.57 17.80
CA ASP A 254 -6.38 15.03 18.11
C ASP A 254 -6.37 16.46 18.65
N THR A 255 -5.38 16.83 19.46
CA THR A 255 -5.20 18.21 19.93
C THR A 255 -4.99 19.17 18.74
N LYS A 256 -4.09 18.85 17.81
CA LYS A 256 -3.85 19.67 16.60
C LYS A 256 -5.08 19.76 15.69
N ARG A 257 -5.88 18.68 15.61
CA ARG A 257 -7.15 18.68 14.87
C ARG A 257 -8.20 19.57 15.52
N GLN A 258 -8.32 19.49 16.85
CA GLN A 258 -9.24 20.36 17.58
C GLN A 258 -8.88 21.85 17.39
N GLU A 259 -7.61 22.20 17.36
CA GLU A 259 -7.20 23.56 17.04
C GLU A 259 -7.64 23.95 15.61
N ARG A 260 -7.44 23.08 14.58
CA ARG A 260 -7.92 23.34 13.22
C ARG A 260 -9.43 23.58 13.15
N ARG A 261 -10.21 22.73 13.85
CA ARG A 261 -11.68 22.87 13.94
C ARG A 261 -12.10 24.15 14.64
N ARG A 262 -11.38 24.58 15.70
CA ARG A 262 -11.63 25.85 16.41
C ARG A 262 -11.47 27.07 15.49
N PHE A 263 -10.55 27.03 14.54
CA PHE A 263 -10.32 28.08 13.57
C PHE A 263 -11.11 27.91 12.27
N ASN A 264 -12.07 26.96 12.23
CA ASN A 264 -12.86 26.65 11.03
C ASN A 264 -11.99 26.49 9.77
N ILE A 265 -10.82 25.84 9.88
CA ILE A 265 -9.93 25.54 8.77
C ILE A 265 -10.39 24.22 8.15
N PRO A 266 -10.99 24.23 6.93
CA PRO A 266 -11.41 23.01 6.26
C PRO A 266 -10.24 22.09 5.95
N SER A 267 -10.52 20.78 5.94
CA SER A 267 -9.55 19.72 5.64
C SER A 267 -9.98 18.94 4.39
N VAL A 268 -9.06 18.78 3.47
CA VAL A 268 -9.24 17.99 2.24
C VAL A 268 -8.27 16.82 2.27
N ALA A 269 -8.80 15.61 2.17
CA ALA A 269 -7.97 14.40 2.07
C ALA A 269 -7.82 13.98 0.61
N ILE A 270 -6.58 13.74 0.17
CA ILE A 270 -6.28 13.16 -1.13
C ILE A 270 -6.19 11.66 -0.95
N ALA A 271 -7.21 10.93 -1.38
CA ALA A 271 -7.29 9.48 -1.34
C ALA A 271 -7.16 8.89 -2.76
N GLY A 272 -6.90 7.60 -2.88
CA GLY A 272 -6.86 6.93 -4.16
C GLY A 272 -5.89 5.76 -4.19
N TYR A 273 -5.89 5.04 -5.30
CA TYR A 273 -5.08 3.87 -5.48
C TYR A 273 -3.57 4.18 -5.44
N THR A 274 -2.73 3.18 -5.17
CA THR A 274 -1.27 3.34 -5.25
C THR A 274 -0.87 3.79 -6.67
N ASN A 275 0.13 4.66 -6.75
CA ASN A 275 0.64 5.22 -8.01
C ASN A 275 -0.40 5.98 -8.88
N ALA A 276 -1.55 6.37 -8.33
CA ALA A 276 -2.52 7.23 -9.03
C ALA A 276 -2.06 8.70 -9.16
N GLY A 277 -1.00 9.10 -8.46
CA GLY A 277 -0.45 10.45 -8.50
C GLY A 277 -0.90 11.37 -7.36
N LYS A 278 -1.27 10.83 -6.21
CA LYS A 278 -1.71 11.60 -5.02
C LYS A 278 -0.65 12.58 -4.53
N SER A 279 0.56 12.11 -4.24
CA SER A 279 1.67 12.93 -3.76
C SER A 279 2.13 13.94 -4.82
N SER A 280 2.05 13.58 -6.09
CA SER A 280 2.30 14.49 -7.21
C SER A 280 1.28 15.61 -7.26
N LEU A 281 -0.02 15.30 -7.05
CA LEU A 281 -1.08 16.29 -6.97
C LEU A 281 -0.88 17.22 -5.77
N LEU A 282 -0.57 16.68 -4.58
CA LEU A 282 -0.27 17.49 -3.41
C LEU A 282 0.87 18.48 -3.71
N ASN A 283 1.98 18.03 -4.30
CA ASN A 283 3.10 18.88 -4.69
C ASN A 283 2.67 19.98 -5.67
N LYS A 284 1.88 19.62 -6.68
CA LYS A 284 1.40 20.58 -7.68
C LYS A 284 0.52 21.67 -7.09
N LEU A 285 -0.30 21.33 -6.08
CA LEU A 285 -1.22 22.27 -5.45
C LEU A 285 -0.59 23.10 -4.31
N THR A 286 0.55 22.67 -3.75
CA THR A 286 1.12 23.30 -2.53
C THR A 286 2.58 23.71 -2.63
N ASP A 287 3.25 23.46 -3.75
CA ASP A 287 4.72 23.64 -3.94
C ASP A 287 5.54 22.94 -2.82
N ALA A 288 5.04 21.83 -2.29
CA ALA A 288 5.52 21.25 -1.05
C ALA A 288 6.85 20.48 -1.18
N GLY A 289 7.30 20.15 -2.39
CA GLY A 289 8.55 19.40 -2.63
C GLY A 289 8.58 18.01 -1.95
N VAL A 290 7.41 17.34 -1.80
CA VAL A 290 7.34 15.97 -1.28
C VAL A 290 7.98 15.05 -2.30
N LEU A 291 8.83 14.13 -1.85
CA LEU A 291 9.47 13.14 -2.71
C LEU A 291 8.40 12.29 -3.39
N VAL A 292 8.39 12.31 -4.71
CA VAL A 292 7.50 11.48 -5.54
C VAL A 292 8.34 10.37 -6.15
N GLU A 293 8.01 9.13 -5.82
CA GLU A 293 8.63 7.94 -6.38
C GLU A 293 7.60 7.15 -7.18
N ASN A 294 7.98 6.57 -8.30
CA ASN A 294 7.16 5.65 -9.09
C ASN A 294 7.10 4.26 -8.43
N ALA A 295 6.89 4.22 -7.12
CA ALA A 295 6.81 3.02 -6.30
C ALA A 295 5.43 2.93 -5.65
N LEU A 296 4.93 1.70 -5.51
CA LEU A 296 3.68 1.48 -4.76
C LEU A 296 3.93 1.80 -3.29
N PHE A 297 2.98 2.44 -2.62
CA PHE A 297 3.10 2.85 -1.22
C PHE A 297 4.28 3.80 -0.91
N ALA A 298 4.66 4.65 -1.86
CA ALA A 298 5.71 5.65 -1.65
C ALA A 298 5.40 6.60 -0.46
N THR A 299 4.12 6.85 -0.18
CA THR A 299 3.65 7.60 0.99
C THR A 299 2.96 6.65 1.97
N LEU A 300 3.54 6.48 3.16
CA LEU A 300 2.93 5.76 4.28
C LEU A 300 2.50 6.73 5.39
N ASP A 301 3.34 7.71 5.68
CA ASP A 301 3.04 8.74 6.68
C ASP A 301 2.25 9.88 6.04
N PRO A 302 1.07 10.27 6.60
CA PRO A 302 0.27 11.33 6.03
C PRO A 302 1.01 12.67 6.07
N THR A 303 1.00 13.37 4.96
CA THR A 303 1.60 14.70 4.85
C THR A 303 0.51 15.75 4.77
N VAL A 304 0.38 16.60 5.80
CA VAL A 304 -0.60 17.69 5.84
C VAL A 304 0.06 19.01 5.48
N ARG A 305 -0.51 19.73 4.52
CA ARG A 305 -0.05 21.04 4.07
C ARG A 305 -1.17 22.06 4.15
N LYS A 306 -0.83 23.28 4.56
CA LYS A 306 -1.74 24.42 4.49
C LYS A 306 -1.61 25.08 3.13
N THR A 307 -2.73 25.43 2.54
CA THR A 307 -2.80 26.17 1.28
C THR A 307 -3.94 27.20 1.36
N GLN A 308 -4.06 28.03 0.33
CA GLN A 308 -5.08 29.06 0.27
C GLN A 308 -5.89 28.90 -1.02
N THR A 309 -7.18 29.16 -0.92
CA THR A 309 -8.06 29.31 -2.08
C THR A 309 -7.77 30.62 -2.81
N SER A 310 -8.29 30.75 -4.02
CA SER A 310 -8.19 31.97 -4.83
C SER A 310 -8.80 33.21 -4.14
N ASP A 311 -9.77 33.01 -3.25
CA ASP A 311 -10.42 34.04 -2.43
C ASP A 311 -9.74 34.28 -1.06
N GLY A 312 -8.59 33.63 -0.81
CA GLY A 312 -7.76 33.82 0.39
C GLY A 312 -8.15 32.98 1.61
N ARG A 313 -9.13 32.08 1.51
CA ARG A 313 -9.46 31.14 2.59
C ARG A 313 -8.35 30.13 2.78
N ILE A 314 -7.99 29.84 4.03
CA ILE A 314 -7.00 28.83 4.37
C ILE A 314 -7.70 27.48 4.49
N TYR A 315 -7.14 26.45 3.89
CA TYR A 315 -7.55 25.05 4.08
C TYR A 315 -6.32 24.13 4.17
N THR A 316 -6.52 22.89 4.57
CA THR A 316 -5.45 21.90 4.62
C THR A 316 -5.67 20.82 3.58
N LEU A 317 -4.58 20.43 2.89
CA LEU A 317 -4.52 19.25 2.04
C LEU A 317 -3.69 18.16 2.73
N SER A 318 -4.20 16.95 2.79
CA SER A 318 -3.48 15.79 3.35
C SER A 318 -3.31 14.72 2.28
N ASP A 319 -2.06 14.31 2.01
CA ASP A 319 -1.76 13.10 1.25
C ASP A 319 -1.94 11.89 2.15
N THR A 320 -2.47 10.80 1.61
CA THR A 320 -2.76 9.59 2.36
C THR A 320 -2.05 8.38 1.77
N VAL A 321 -2.05 7.28 2.50
CA VAL A 321 -1.54 6.00 2.02
C VAL A 321 -2.31 5.58 0.77
N GLY A 322 -1.60 5.05 -0.22
CA GLY A 322 -2.23 4.48 -1.40
C GLY A 322 -2.98 3.19 -1.09
N PHE A 323 -4.12 3.00 -1.73
CA PHE A 323 -4.88 1.74 -1.63
C PHE A 323 -4.45 0.75 -2.70
N VAL A 324 -4.68 -0.53 -2.43
CA VAL A 324 -4.48 -1.66 -3.35
C VAL A 324 -5.68 -2.59 -3.31
N ARG A 325 -5.81 -3.47 -4.29
CA ARG A 325 -6.80 -4.57 -4.23
C ARG A 325 -6.53 -5.44 -3.01
N HIS A 326 -7.61 -5.90 -2.38
CA HIS A 326 -7.53 -6.84 -1.26
C HIS A 326 -6.58 -6.39 -0.16
N LEU A 327 -6.71 -5.12 0.28
CA LEU A 327 -5.99 -4.66 1.47
C LEU A 327 -6.46 -5.48 2.68
N PRO A 328 -5.59 -6.26 3.34
CA PRO A 328 -6.01 -7.09 4.46
C PRO A 328 -6.58 -6.26 5.61
N HIS A 329 -7.68 -6.69 6.22
CA HIS A 329 -8.31 -5.98 7.36
C HIS A 329 -7.34 -5.72 8.50
N GLN A 330 -6.38 -6.64 8.72
CA GLN A 330 -5.34 -6.47 9.74
C GLN A 330 -4.46 -5.24 9.46
N LEU A 331 -4.25 -4.90 8.19
CA LEU A 331 -3.51 -3.69 7.79
C LEU A 331 -4.38 -2.44 7.94
N ILE A 332 -5.66 -2.51 7.59
CA ILE A 332 -6.60 -1.39 7.80
C ILE A 332 -6.66 -1.03 9.27
N ASP A 333 -6.77 -2.02 10.16
CA ASP A 333 -6.76 -1.81 11.61
C ASP A 333 -5.45 -1.21 12.11
N ALA A 334 -4.31 -1.68 11.60
CA ALA A 334 -3.00 -1.18 11.99
C ALA A 334 -2.78 0.27 11.54
N PHE A 335 -3.28 0.63 10.35
CA PHE A 335 -3.16 1.97 9.77
C PHE A 335 -4.38 2.86 9.98
N LYS A 336 -5.34 2.42 10.79
CA LYS A 336 -6.55 3.17 11.09
C LYS A 336 -6.26 4.63 11.47
N SER A 337 -5.23 4.86 12.27
CA SER A 337 -4.84 6.20 12.68
C SER A 337 -4.32 7.09 11.54
N THR A 338 -3.68 6.51 10.53
CA THR A 338 -3.25 7.20 9.30
C THR A 338 -4.45 7.46 8.40
N LEU A 339 -5.38 6.51 8.33
CA LEU A 339 -6.62 6.62 7.56
C LEU A 339 -7.66 7.54 8.24
N GLU A 340 -7.52 7.84 9.54
CA GLU A 340 -8.36 8.83 10.24
C GLU A 340 -8.30 10.23 9.61
N GLU A 341 -7.20 10.60 8.92
CA GLU A 341 -7.15 11.86 8.17
C GLU A 341 -8.16 11.90 7.03
N VAL A 342 -8.51 10.74 6.45
CA VAL A 342 -9.57 10.63 5.44
C VAL A 342 -10.95 10.70 6.08
N SER A 343 -11.22 9.87 7.09
CA SER A 343 -12.56 9.79 7.72
C SER A 343 -12.96 11.03 8.51
N GLU A 344 -12.02 11.92 8.80
CA GLU A 344 -12.27 13.18 9.52
C GLU A 344 -12.12 14.43 8.63
N SER A 345 -11.95 14.24 7.33
CA SER A 345 -11.87 15.35 6.35
C SER A 345 -13.25 15.91 6.02
N ASP A 346 -13.28 17.15 5.54
CA ASP A 346 -14.52 17.80 5.07
C ASP A 346 -14.80 17.50 3.60
N LEU A 347 -13.77 17.07 2.85
CA LEU A 347 -13.83 16.72 1.44
C LEU A 347 -12.79 15.66 1.12
N ILE A 348 -13.16 14.67 0.31
CA ILE A 348 -12.24 13.68 -0.25
C ILE A 348 -12.01 14.00 -1.74
N VAL A 349 -10.74 14.17 -2.12
CA VAL A 349 -10.30 14.18 -3.51
C VAL A 349 -9.77 12.79 -3.84
N HIS A 350 -10.62 12.00 -4.50
CA HIS A 350 -10.30 10.64 -4.89
C HIS A 350 -9.57 10.64 -6.24
N VAL A 351 -8.25 10.47 -6.19
CA VAL A 351 -7.40 10.42 -7.39
C VAL A 351 -7.46 9.05 -8.03
N VAL A 352 -7.83 9.02 -9.30
CA VAL A 352 -7.98 7.81 -10.12
C VAL A 352 -6.97 7.85 -11.25
N ASP A 353 -6.30 6.74 -11.51
CA ASP A 353 -5.43 6.58 -12.67
C ASP A 353 -6.26 6.27 -13.92
N GLY A 354 -6.48 7.27 -14.78
CA GLY A 354 -7.23 7.11 -16.01
C GLY A 354 -6.57 6.19 -17.05
N SER A 355 -5.27 5.95 -16.94
CA SER A 355 -4.52 5.06 -17.83
C SER A 355 -4.55 3.58 -17.39
N HIS A 356 -5.11 3.30 -16.21
CA HIS A 356 -5.20 1.93 -15.73
C HIS A 356 -6.19 1.09 -16.55
N PRO A 357 -5.91 -0.21 -16.81
CA PRO A 357 -6.81 -1.08 -17.58
C PRO A 357 -8.22 -1.23 -16.99
N ASP A 358 -8.38 -1.03 -15.69
CA ASP A 358 -9.64 -1.15 -14.98
C ASP A 358 -9.77 -0.07 -13.88
N PRO A 359 -10.07 1.18 -14.25
CA PRO A 359 -10.19 2.27 -13.28
C PRO A 359 -11.44 2.16 -12.40
N PHE A 360 -12.51 1.51 -12.88
CA PHE A 360 -13.74 1.36 -12.11
C PHE A 360 -13.57 0.43 -10.90
N GLU A 361 -12.83 -0.67 -11.05
CA GLU A 361 -12.52 -1.54 -9.92
C GLU A 361 -11.59 -0.83 -8.92
N GLN A 362 -10.69 0.04 -9.38
CA GLN A 362 -9.90 0.88 -8.47
C GLN A 362 -10.79 1.83 -7.66
N ILE A 363 -11.73 2.53 -8.31
CA ILE A 363 -12.69 3.41 -7.64
C ILE A 363 -13.48 2.64 -6.58
N LYS A 364 -13.99 1.48 -6.95
CA LYS A 364 -14.74 0.60 -6.05
C LYS A 364 -13.92 0.14 -4.86
N ALA A 365 -12.69 -0.32 -5.09
CA ALA A 365 -11.78 -0.79 -4.04
C ALA A 365 -11.48 0.32 -3.02
N VAL A 366 -11.21 1.54 -3.50
CA VAL A 366 -10.96 2.70 -2.62
C VAL A 366 -12.20 3.07 -1.81
N ARG A 367 -13.38 3.12 -2.45
CA ARG A 367 -14.65 3.43 -1.78
C ARG A 367 -15.00 2.40 -0.69
N LEU A 368 -14.72 1.11 -0.92
CA LEU A 368 -14.91 0.07 0.10
C LEU A 368 -14.07 0.36 1.36
N VAL A 369 -12.81 0.75 1.20
CA VAL A 369 -11.96 1.08 2.35
C VAL A 369 -12.41 2.39 3.01
N ILE A 370 -12.81 3.41 2.23
CA ILE A 370 -13.36 4.66 2.77
C ILE A 370 -14.62 4.38 3.61
N ASP A 371 -15.50 3.49 3.15
CA ASP A 371 -16.70 3.07 3.90
C ASP A 371 -16.33 2.34 5.21
N GLU A 372 -15.34 1.42 5.16
CA GLU A 372 -14.86 0.66 6.33
C GLU A 372 -14.26 1.57 7.43
N ILE A 373 -13.63 2.66 7.05
CA ILE A 373 -13.08 3.64 8.00
C ILE A 373 -14.09 4.69 8.45
N GLY A 374 -15.34 4.63 7.97
CA GLY A 374 -16.42 5.55 8.33
C GLY A 374 -16.46 6.86 7.55
N GLY A 375 -15.84 6.92 6.37
CA GLY A 375 -15.80 8.11 5.50
C GLY A 375 -16.89 8.17 4.44
N LYS A 376 -17.88 7.28 4.44
CA LYS A 376 -18.91 7.14 3.40
C LYS A 376 -19.72 8.40 3.12
N ASP A 377 -20.04 9.18 4.16
CA ASP A 377 -20.89 10.36 4.06
C ASP A 377 -20.10 11.65 3.73
N ILE A 378 -18.80 11.56 3.58
CA ILE A 378 -17.95 12.70 3.24
C ILE A 378 -18.12 13.01 1.73
N PRO A 379 -18.31 14.29 1.35
CA PRO A 379 -18.32 14.67 -0.05
C PRO A 379 -17.08 14.20 -0.80
N GLU A 380 -17.26 13.62 -2.00
CA GLU A 380 -16.19 13.08 -2.82
C GLU A 380 -16.13 13.80 -4.16
N ILE A 381 -14.91 14.14 -4.60
CA ILE A 381 -14.57 14.57 -5.96
C ILE A 381 -13.70 13.49 -6.58
N ILE A 382 -14.09 12.93 -7.72
CA ILE A 382 -13.27 12.01 -8.50
C ILE A 382 -12.31 12.83 -9.37
N ALA A 383 -11.02 12.70 -9.11
CA ALA A 383 -9.97 13.38 -9.86
C ALA A 383 -9.25 12.38 -10.77
N ILE A 384 -9.58 12.39 -12.07
CA ILE A 384 -9.07 11.44 -13.07
C ILE A 384 -7.72 11.96 -13.59
N ASN A 385 -6.64 11.37 -13.12
CA ASN A 385 -5.26 11.75 -13.47
C ASN A 385 -4.74 10.94 -14.66
N LYS A 386 -3.60 11.37 -15.21
CA LYS A 386 -2.88 10.75 -16.33
C LYS A 386 -3.66 10.73 -17.64
N VAL A 387 -4.53 11.71 -17.86
CA VAL A 387 -5.34 11.81 -19.10
C VAL A 387 -4.48 12.00 -20.35
N ASP A 388 -3.23 12.42 -20.20
CA ASP A 388 -2.23 12.56 -21.26
C ASP A 388 -1.80 11.23 -21.91
N ILE A 389 -1.99 10.11 -21.21
CA ILE A 389 -1.65 8.76 -21.67
C ILE A 389 -2.85 7.80 -21.61
N ALA A 390 -4.00 8.23 -21.15
CA ALA A 390 -5.21 7.42 -20.99
C ALA A 390 -6.00 7.30 -22.30
N ASP A 391 -6.81 6.25 -22.42
CA ASP A 391 -7.79 6.13 -23.54
C ASP A 391 -8.91 7.17 -23.33
N PRO A 392 -9.14 8.08 -24.29
CA PRO A 392 -10.21 9.07 -24.20
C PRO A 392 -11.60 8.47 -23.95
N ASN A 393 -11.89 7.28 -24.50
CA ASN A 393 -13.18 6.61 -24.30
C ASN A 393 -13.37 6.20 -22.83
N VAL A 394 -12.33 5.73 -22.19
CA VAL A 394 -12.35 5.36 -20.76
C VAL A 394 -12.61 6.61 -19.90
N ILE A 395 -11.90 7.71 -20.19
CA ILE A 395 -12.10 8.99 -19.49
C ILE A 395 -13.54 9.47 -19.65
N MET A 396 -14.08 9.46 -20.87
CA MET A 396 -15.47 9.86 -21.13
C MET A 396 -16.48 8.96 -20.41
N GLU A 397 -16.20 7.68 -20.30
CA GLU A 397 -17.06 6.75 -19.56
C GLU A 397 -17.07 7.06 -18.06
N ILE A 398 -15.88 7.35 -17.46
CA ILE A 398 -15.80 7.75 -16.04
C ILE A 398 -16.55 9.05 -15.81
N LEU A 399 -16.32 10.09 -16.63
CA LEU A 399 -17.01 11.38 -16.53
C LEU A 399 -18.53 11.27 -16.65
N ARG A 400 -19.03 10.29 -17.42
CA ARG A 400 -20.46 10.03 -17.55
C ARG A 400 -21.06 9.32 -16.35
N LYS A 401 -20.33 8.35 -15.78
CA LYS A 401 -20.80 7.55 -14.65
C LYS A 401 -20.65 8.25 -13.31
N GLU A 402 -19.64 9.10 -13.19
CA GLU A 402 -19.28 9.81 -11.95
C GLU A 402 -19.52 11.33 -12.15
N PRO A 403 -20.69 11.86 -11.76
CA PRO A 403 -21.07 13.23 -12.09
C PRO A 403 -20.18 14.31 -11.46
N ASN A 404 -19.49 13.99 -10.33
CA ASN A 404 -18.57 14.91 -9.66
C ASN A 404 -17.12 14.51 -9.97
N SER A 405 -16.77 14.43 -11.25
CA SER A 405 -15.47 14.00 -11.72
C SER A 405 -14.81 15.04 -12.62
N TYR A 406 -13.47 15.13 -12.52
CA TYR A 406 -12.64 16.09 -13.22
C TYR A 406 -11.44 15.40 -13.83
N ALA A 407 -11.24 15.60 -15.13
CA ALA A 407 -10.12 15.04 -15.87
C ALA A 407 -8.92 16.01 -15.81
N PHE A 408 -7.73 15.49 -15.46
CA PHE A 408 -6.53 16.29 -15.37
C PHE A 408 -5.26 15.46 -15.58
N SER A 409 -4.13 16.13 -15.78
CA SER A 409 -2.80 15.53 -15.76
C SER A 409 -1.89 16.37 -14.87
N VAL A 410 -1.36 15.77 -13.80
CA VAL A 410 -0.37 16.45 -12.97
C VAL A 410 0.88 16.77 -13.77
N ARG A 411 1.25 15.86 -14.69
CA ARG A 411 2.46 15.95 -15.50
C ARG A 411 2.42 17.16 -16.45
N THR A 412 1.35 17.33 -17.21
CA THR A 412 1.23 18.43 -18.19
C THR A 412 0.62 19.70 -17.60
N GLY A 413 -0.03 19.62 -16.44
CA GLY A 413 -0.79 20.72 -15.85
C GLY A 413 -2.22 20.85 -16.40
N PHE A 414 -2.61 20.05 -17.39
CA PHE A 414 -3.95 20.07 -17.96
C PHE A 414 -5.01 19.82 -16.89
N GLY A 415 -6.08 20.60 -16.87
CA GLY A 415 -7.26 20.42 -16.02
C GLY A 415 -7.03 20.69 -14.52
N VAL A 416 -5.81 20.99 -14.08
CA VAL A 416 -5.49 21.23 -12.66
C VAL A 416 -6.24 22.42 -12.09
N GLU A 417 -6.37 23.52 -12.83
CA GLU A 417 -7.12 24.70 -12.41
C GLU A 417 -8.61 24.41 -12.23
N GLY A 418 -9.19 23.61 -13.14
CA GLY A 418 -10.59 23.19 -13.04
C GLY A 418 -10.84 22.33 -11.80
N LEU A 419 -9.93 21.39 -11.50
CA LEU A 419 -9.98 20.59 -10.28
C LEU A 419 -9.83 21.46 -9.03
N LEU A 420 -8.88 22.40 -9.02
CA LEU A 420 -8.69 23.32 -7.90
C LEU A 420 -9.95 24.15 -7.63
N HIS A 421 -10.57 24.69 -8.69
CA HIS A 421 -11.81 25.45 -8.56
C HIS A 421 -12.96 24.58 -8.02
N ALA A 422 -13.05 23.33 -8.42
CA ALA A 422 -14.03 22.36 -7.88
C ALA A 422 -13.81 22.10 -6.38
N ILE A 423 -12.55 21.91 -5.96
CA ILE A 423 -12.17 21.76 -4.55
C ILE A 423 -12.61 23.00 -3.77
N GLU A 424 -12.21 24.20 -4.21
CA GLU A 424 -12.52 25.48 -3.56
C GLU A 424 -14.03 25.73 -3.41
N SER A 425 -14.80 25.37 -4.45
CA SER A 425 -16.26 25.50 -4.47
C SER A 425 -16.98 24.53 -3.53
N SER A 426 -16.37 23.36 -3.28
CA SER A 426 -16.92 22.31 -2.40
C SER A 426 -16.57 22.53 -0.93
N LEU A 427 -15.59 23.42 -0.63
CA LEU A 427 -15.25 23.72 0.75
C LEU A 427 -16.35 24.52 1.46
N PRO A 428 -16.62 24.23 2.75
CA PRO A 428 -17.58 24.98 3.53
C PRO A 428 -17.20 26.46 3.56
N ARG A 429 -18.20 27.32 3.30
CA ARG A 429 -18.01 28.76 3.42
C ARG A 429 -18.00 29.14 4.89
N PRO A 430 -17.10 30.07 5.33
CA PRO A 430 -17.15 30.57 6.69
C PRO A 430 -18.53 31.19 6.94
N SER A 431 -19.18 30.79 8.03
CA SER A 431 -20.37 31.50 8.52
C SER A 431 -19.95 32.92 8.90
N VAL A 432 -20.25 33.89 8.06
CA VAL A 432 -20.10 35.30 8.42
C VAL A 432 -21.27 35.61 9.32
N GLU A 433 -21.08 35.57 10.64
CA GLU A 433 -21.98 36.26 11.56
C GLU A 433 -21.80 37.74 11.32
N ILE A 434 -22.69 38.31 10.49
CA ILE A 434 -22.83 39.77 10.37
C ILE A 434 -23.49 40.20 11.69
N ASN A 435 -22.68 40.58 12.67
CA ASN A 435 -23.18 41.35 13.78
C ASN A 435 -23.61 42.69 13.22
N VAL A 436 -24.89 42.82 12.87
CA VAL A 436 -25.53 44.11 12.60
C VAL A 436 -25.62 44.80 13.96
N VAL A 437 -24.72 45.73 14.19
CA VAL A 437 -24.77 46.68 15.34
C VAL A 437 -25.80 47.77 15.01
#